data_5bbe3d594a1816016ee85c512f67bb20
#
_entry.id   5bbe3d594a1816016ee85c512f67bb20
#
_cell.length_a   1.000
_cell.length_b   1.000
_cell.length_c   1.000
_cell.angle_alpha   90.00
_cell.angle_beta   90.00
_cell.angle_gamma   90.00
#
_symmetry.space_group_name_H-M   'P 1'
#
loop_
_entity.id
_entity.type
_entity.pdbx_description
1 polymer ?
#
loop_
_entity_poly.entity_id
_entity_poly.type
_entity_poly.pdbx_seq_one_letter_code
_entity_poly.pdbx_strand_id
1 'polypeptide(L)'
;ARYELQMKLSEKCGDFVKVNVLADLLDMKDERWHKAVEGYLGSNKLTLIVEPKYVKDAMEIYRDMDQKKYWRISIADTQKIDKQDMKVEENALSEEVLAEQSYVKKLIESLIGRVIKCETIDELRNCRTGITPDGMLYKNFQLKRLDPKQYTRNSYIGDNSLRHRIKELEKEKDKIFDKKDPLEKEVLSAAVILDYEYLPQSAEEYLKQQETLERAKERQEEYEDLENQLTKLREGALKGLEEERDQNRLKQEDCKQEINAMKEAIWATQNALKECRQQIIDQNEALIRAQNELPANGEYEQQFAQEIEKTDTED
;
A
#
# COMPACT_ATOMS: atom_id res chain seq x y z
N ALA A 1 10.25 1.03 11.53
CA ALA A 1 10.31 1.32 12.98
C ALA A 1 9.64 0.22 13.81
N ARG A 2 8.34 -0.15 13.53
CA ARG A 2 7.62 -1.15 14.35
C ARG A 2 8.27 -2.53 14.29
N TYR A 3 8.48 -3.08 13.11
CA TYR A 3 9.17 -4.35 12.90
C TYR A 3 10.56 -4.39 13.57
N GLU A 4 11.33 -3.32 13.40
CA GLU A 4 12.64 -3.19 14.03
C GLU A 4 12.54 -3.20 15.58
N LEU A 5 11.50 -2.56 16.12
CA LEU A 5 11.24 -2.57 17.55
C LEU A 5 10.85 -3.98 18.04
N GLN A 6 9.98 -4.68 17.29
CA GLN A 6 9.62 -6.06 17.60
C GLN A 6 10.86 -6.96 17.69
N MET A 7 11.73 -6.89 16.69
CA MET A 7 12.97 -7.67 16.67
C MET A 7 13.87 -7.34 17.87
N LYS A 8 14.08 -6.06 18.14
CA LYS A 8 14.89 -5.62 19.29
C LYS A 8 14.31 -6.03 20.63
N LEU A 9 12.99 -5.99 20.77
CA LEU A 9 12.34 -6.45 22.00
C LEU A 9 12.45 -7.96 22.14
N SER A 10 12.25 -8.72 21.06
CA SER A 10 12.39 -10.16 21.05
C SER A 10 13.81 -10.59 21.43
N GLU A 11 14.84 -9.98 20.82
CA GLU A 11 16.25 -10.25 21.13
C GLU A 11 16.62 -9.97 22.59
N LYS A 12 16.10 -8.83 23.14
CA LYS A 12 16.45 -8.40 24.50
C LYS A 12 15.64 -9.09 25.59
N CYS A 13 14.41 -9.49 25.31
CA CYS A 13 13.59 -10.23 26.27
C CYS A 13 13.92 -11.74 26.31
N GLY A 14 14.66 -12.25 25.32
CA GLY A 14 15.06 -13.66 25.19
C GLY A 14 14.64 -14.23 23.83
N ASP A 15 15.45 -15.15 23.31
CA ASP A 15 15.30 -15.71 21.94
C ASP A 15 13.97 -16.40 21.65
N PHE A 16 13.17 -16.68 22.67
CA PHE A 16 11.86 -17.34 22.54
C PHE A 16 10.67 -16.40 22.75
N VAL A 17 10.91 -15.12 23.08
CA VAL A 17 9.82 -14.18 23.34
C VAL A 17 9.29 -13.60 22.03
N LYS A 18 8.05 -13.94 21.71
CA LYS A 18 7.39 -13.39 20.53
C LYS A 18 6.72 -12.07 20.87
N VAL A 19 7.03 -11.06 20.08
CA VAL A 19 6.40 -9.74 20.15
C VAL A 19 5.48 -9.60 18.93
N ASN A 20 4.18 -9.57 19.18
CA ASN A 20 3.17 -9.59 18.14
C ASN A 20 2.54 -8.21 17.95
N VAL A 21 1.90 -7.97 16.83
CA VAL A 21 1.02 -6.82 16.65
C VAL A 21 -0.41 -7.26 16.99
N LEU A 22 -1.17 -6.42 17.68
CA LEU A 22 -2.52 -6.77 18.09
C LEU A 22 -3.39 -7.25 16.92
N ALA A 23 -3.35 -6.55 15.79
CA ALA A 23 -4.12 -6.91 14.60
C ALA A 23 -3.82 -8.33 14.09
N ASP A 24 -2.59 -8.80 14.21
CA ASP A 24 -2.16 -10.12 13.75
C ASP A 24 -2.70 -11.26 14.64
N LEU A 25 -3.21 -10.93 15.83
CA LEU A 25 -3.80 -11.85 16.81
C LEU A 25 -5.34 -11.85 16.79
N LEU A 26 -5.94 -11.09 15.88
CA LEU A 26 -7.37 -10.89 15.80
C LEU A 26 -7.94 -11.46 14.51
N ASP A 27 -9.13 -12.03 14.63
CA ASP A 27 -9.95 -12.41 13.49
C ASP A 27 -11.38 -11.90 13.65
N MET A 28 -12.16 -11.88 12.60
CA MET A 28 -13.53 -11.39 12.60
C MET A 28 -14.52 -12.55 12.64
N LYS A 29 -15.52 -12.44 13.52
CA LYS A 29 -16.64 -13.36 13.56
C LYS A 29 -17.65 -13.10 12.45
N ASP A 30 -17.98 -11.82 12.23
CA ASP A 30 -18.85 -11.35 11.14
C ASP A 30 -18.16 -10.21 10.38
N GLU A 31 -17.86 -10.46 9.11
CA GLU A 31 -17.18 -9.53 8.20
C GLU A 31 -17.94 -8.21 8.01
N ARG A 32 -19.22 -8.20 8.24
CA ARG A 32 -20.09 -7.01 8.18
C ARG A 32 -19.61 -5.92 9.14
N TRP A 33 -19.07 -6.30 10.32
CA TRP A 33 -18.58 -5.39 11.35
C TRP A 33 -17.10 -5.01 11.18
N HIS A 34 -16.41 -5.55 10.18
CA HIS A 34 -14.99 -5.31 9.96
C HIS A 34 -14.63 -3.82 9.88
N LYS A 35 -15.41 -3.02 9.12
CA LYS A 35 -15.16 -1.57 9.01
C LYS A 35 -15.30 -0.85 10.34
N ALA A 36 -16.29 -1.23 11.13
CA ALA A 36 -16.56 -0.65 12.44
C ALA A 36 -15.41 -0.98 13.42
N VAL A 37 -14.98 -2.23 13.48
CA VAL A 37 -13.88 -2.68 14.34
C VAL A 37 -12.58 -2.02 13.94
N GLU A 38 -12.18 -2.12 12.68
CA GLU A 38 -10.95 -1.53 12.14
C GLU A 38 -10.89 -0.02 12.34
N GLY A 39 -12.00 0.65 12.03
CA GLY A 39 -12.11 2.09 12.12
C GLY A 39 -12.11 2.60 13.55
N TYR A 40 -12.78 1.91 14.47
CA TYR A 40 -12.84 2.30 15.88
C TYR A 40 -11.51 2.02 16.61
N LEU A 41 -10.90 0.87 16.38
CA LEU A 41 -9.58 0.55 16.95
C LEU A 41 -8.53 1.52 16.45
N GLY A 42 -8.63 1.97 15.21
CA GLY A 42 -7.72 2.96 14.64
C GLY A 42 -6.25 2.53 14.76
N SER A 43 -5.41 3.34 15.41
CA SER A 43 -4.00 3.02 15.67
C SER A 43 -3.79 1.97 16.76
N ASN A 44 -4.78 1.74 17.63
CA ASN A 44 -4.66 0.77 18.73
C ASN A 44 -4.46 -0.67 18.22
N LYS A 45 -5.02 -1.01 17.07
CA LYS A 45 -4.78 -2.32 16.43
C LYS A 45 -3.31 -2.62 16.13
N LEU A 46 -2.48 -1.59 16.10
CA LEU A 46 -1.04 -1.70 15.84
C LEU A 46 -0.20 -1.71 17.13
N THR A 47 -0.84 -1.85 18.29
CA THR A 47 -0.18 -1.99 19.59
C THR A 47 0.61 -3.30 19.64
N LEU A 48 1.81 -3.26 20.20
CA LEU A 48 2.63 -4.44 20.40
C LEU A 48 2.13 -5.23 21.61
N ILE A 49 2.03 -6.52 21.42
CA ILE A 49 1.57 -7.50 22.41
C ILE A 49 2.75 -8.40 22.76
N VAL A 50 3.03 -8.45 24.03
CA VAL A 50 4.04 -9.32 24.63
C VAL A 50 3.34 -10.20 25.63
N GLU A 51 3.81 -11.41 25.83
CA GLU A 51 3.27 -12.28 26.89
C GLU A 51 3.32 -11.61 28.27
N PRO A 52 2.32 -11.84 29.11
CA PRO A 52 2.24 -11.24 30.44
C PRO A 52 3.48 -11.41 31.31
N LYS A 53 4.21 -12.51 31.13
CA LYS A 53 5.44 -12.80 31.87
C LYS A 53 6.58 -11.84 31.54
N TYR A 54 6.68 -11.40 30.29
CA TYR A 54 7.80 -10.60 29.76
C TYR A 54 7.45 -9.13 29.51
N VAL A 55 6.17 -8.74 29.68
CA VAL A 55 5.71 -7.40 29.31
C VAL A 55 6.39 -6.30 30.11
N LYS A 56 6.71 -6.55 31.38
CA LYS A 56 7.40 -5.58 32.23
C LYS A 56 8.81 -5.29 31.68
N ASP A 57 9.56 -6.32 31.36
CA ASP A 57 10.91 -6.20 30.79
C ASP A 57 10.87 -5.50 29.41
N ALA A 58 9.89 -5.85 28.57
CA ALA A 58 9.68 -5.20 27.30
C ALA A 58 9.36 -3.70 27.44
N MET A 59 8.58 -3.31 28.43
CA MET A 59 8.27 -1.91 28.72
C MET A 59 9.50 -1.13 29.24
N GLU A 60 10.31 -1.75 30.08
CA GLU A 60 11.56 -1.16 30.57
C GLU A 60 12.54 -0.95 29.41
N ILE A 61 12.71 -1.94 28.55
CA ILE A 61 13.54 -1.86 27.35
C ILE A 61 13.01 -0.74 26.41
N TYR A 62 11.67 -0.69 26.20
CA TYR A 62 11.07 0.32 25.34
C TYR A 62 11.27 1.75 25.86
N ARG A 63 11.20 1.95 27.18
CA ARG A 63 11.44 3.26 27.81
C ARG A 63 12.81 3.82 27.48
N ASP A 64 13.82 2.94 27.38
CA ASP A 64 15.22 3.33 27.15
C ASP A 64 15.56 3.48 25.66
N MET A 65 14.58 3.27 24.75
CA MET A 65 14.76 3.43 23.32
C MET A 65 14.56 4.86 22.83
N ASP A 66 15.03 5.14 21.61
CA ASP A 66 14.91 6.44 20.95
C ASP A 66 13.46 6.92 20.83
N GLN A 67 13.11 7.92 21.64
CA GLN A 67 11.75 8.49 21.67
C GLN A 67 11.33 9.08 20.32
N LYS A 68 12.24 9.72 19.58
CA LYS A 68 11.89 10.34 18.29
C LYS A 68 11.52 9.31 17.22
N LYS A 69 12.12 8.12 17.32
CA LYS A 69 11.90 7.04 16.34
C LYS A 69 10.65 6.22 16.65
N TYR A 70 10.35 5.98 17.93
CA TYR A 70 9.33 5.00 18.35
C TYR A 70 8.08 5.61 19.00
N TRP A 71 7.95 6.94 19.08
CA TRP A 71 6.90 7.66 19.81
C TRP A 71 5.45 7.29 19.43
N ARG A 72 5.24 6.73 18.22
CA ARG A 72 3.90 6.30 17.73
C ARG A 72 3.59 4.84 18.01
N ILE A 73 4.46 4.13 18.69
CA ILE A 73 4.29 2.70 18.95
C ILE A 73 3.89 2.54 20.42
N SER A 74 2.92 1.70 20.68
CA SER A 74 2.45 1.37 22.03
C SER A 74 2.70 -0.10 22.33
N ILE A 75 2.91 -0.42 23.61
CA ILE A 75 2.96 -1.78 24.13
C ILE A 75 1.81 -1.93 25.12
N ALA A 76 1.04 -3.00 25.00
CA ALA A 76 -0.05 -3.28 25.93
C ALA A 76 0.50 -3.91 27.22
N ASP A 77 -0.01 -3.50 28.38
CA ASP A 77 0.28 -4.14 29.68
C ASP A 77 -0.59 -5.39 29.84
N THR A 78 -0.16 -6.45 29.16
CA THR A 78 -0.88 -7.73 29.13
C THR A 78 -0.94 -8.37 30.51
N GLN A 79 0.04 -8.14 31.39
CA GLN A 79 0.06 -8.67 32.74
C GLN A 79 -1.05 -8.05 33.63
N LYS A 80 -1.28 -6.74 33.50
CA LYS A 80 -2.36 -6.09 34.25
C LYS A 80 -3.72 -6.42 33.68
N ILE A 81 -3.84 -6.43 32.35
CA ILE A 81 -5.09 -6.73 31.66
C ILE A 81 -5.57 -8.15 31.98
N ASP A 82 -4.64 -9.11 32.00
CA ASP A 82 -5.01 -10.50 32.24
C ASP A 82 -5.62 -10.74 33.64
N LYS A 83 -5.22 -9.93 34.62
CA LYS A 83 -5.76 -9.97 36.00
C LYS A 83 -7.05 -9.19 36.21
N GLN A 84 -7.52 -8.44 35.19
CA GLN A 84 -8.72 -7.63 35.32
C GLN A 84 -9.93 -8.30 34.68
N ASP A 85 -11.07 -8.16 35.32
CA ASP A 85 -12.37 -8.50 34.72
C ASP A 85 -12.88 -7.26 33.98
N MET A 86 -13.10 -7.42 32.69
CA MET A 86 -13.58 -6.35 31.83
C MET A 86 -15.11 -6.30 31.87
N LYS A 87 -15.65 -5.10 32.03
CA LYS A 87 -17.07 -4.87 31.86
C LYS A 87 -17.40 -4.74 30.40
N VAL A 88 -18.08 -5.72 29.86
CA VAL A 88 -18.57 -5.74 28.49
C VAL A 88 -20.07 -5.47 28.52
N GLU A 89 -20.51 -4.53 27.69
CA GLU A 89 -21.93 -4.24 27.51
C GLU A 89 -22.59 -5.33 26.66
N GLU A 90 -23.87 -5.53 26.81
CA GLU A 90 -24.63 -6.43 25.94
C GLU A 90 -24.62 -5.90 24.51
N ASN A 91 -24.46 -6.78 23.53
CA ASN A 91 -24.33 -6.44 22.12
C ASN A 91 -23.10 -5.54 21.81
N ALA A 92 -22.03 -5.74 22.57
CA ALA A 92 -20.79 -4.98 22.36
C ALA A 92 -20.07 -5.34 21.05
N LEU A 93 -19.37 -4.36 20.49
CA LEU A 93 -18.57 -4.56 19.28
C LEU A 93 -17.45 -5.59 19.46
N SER A 94 -16.97 -5.78 20.70
CA SER A 94 -15.96 -6.79 21.05
C SER A 94 -16.40 -8.22 20.79
N GLU A 95 -17.71 -8.50 20.73
CA GLU A 95 -18.24 -9.82 20.44
C GLU A 95 -17.99 -10.28 19.00
N GLU A 96 -17.70 -9.34 18.10
CA GLU A 96 -17.42 -9.60 16.70
C GLU A 96 -15.94 -9.88 16.43
N VAL A 97 -15.09 -9.78 17.46
CA VAL A 97 -13.65 -10.02 17.34
C VAL A 97 -13.28 -11.33 18.03
N LEU A 98 -12.58 -12.17 17.30
CA LEU A 98 -12.03 -13.43 17.80
C LEU A 98 -10.56 -13.23 18.15
N ALA A 99 -10.16 -13.78 19.28
CA ALA A 99 -8.77 -13.83 19.73
C ALA A 99 -8.55 -15.13 20.51
N GLU A 100 -7.43 -15.80 20.25
CA GLU A 100 -7.12 -17.08 20.91
C GLU A 100 -6.67 -16.89 22.36
N GLN A 101 -5.85 -15.85 22.62
CA GLN A 101 -5.29 -15.61 23.95
C GLN A 101 -6.26 -14.81 24.84
N SER A 102 -6.39 -15.23 26.10
CA SER A 102 -7.30 -14.60 27.07
C SER A 102 -6.98 -13.12 27.29
N TYR A 103 -5.69 -12.78 27.43
CA TYR A 103 -5.24 -11.40 27.64
C TYR A 103 -5.48 -10.52 26.41
N VAL A 104 -5.45 -11.07 25.19
CA VAL A 104 -5.77 -10.35 23.94
C VAL A 104 -7.28 -10.09 23.90
N LYS A 105 -8.09 -11.09 24.21
CA LYS A 105 -9.54 -10.95 24.31
C LYS A 105 -9.92 -9.86 25.33
N LYS A 106 -9.35 -9.90 26.52
CA LYS A 106 -9.56 -8.88 27.56
C LYS A 106 -9.10 -7.49 27.13
N LEU A 107 -7.99 -7.39 26.35
CA LEU A 107 -7.56 -6.12 25.77
C LEU A 107 -8.61 -5.56 24.80
N ILE A 108 -9.15 -6.39 23.93
CA ILE A 108 -10.22 -6.00 22.99
C ILE A 108 -11.48 -5.60 23.78
N GLU A 109 -11.89 -6.36 24.78
CA GLU A 109 -12.99 -6.01 25.66
C GLU A 109 -12.76 -4.65 26.36
N SER A 110 -11.56 -4.36 26.78
CA SER A 110 -11.19 -3.06 27.36
C SER A 110 -11.31 -1.91 26.36
N LEU A 111 -10.95 -2.13 25.10
CA LEU A 111 -10.92 -1.11 24.06
C LEU A 111 -12.31 -0.85 23.45
N ILE A 112 -13.07 -1.92 23.17
CA ILE A 112 -14.34 -1.85 22.43
C ILE A 112 -15.51 -2.57 23.11
N GLY A 113 -15.34 -3.12 24.30
CA GLY A 113 -16.39 -3.80 25.05
C GLY A 113 -17.53 -2.91 25.57
N ARG A 114 -17.36 -1.59 25.47
CA ARG A 114 -18.40 -0.58 25.79
C ARG A 114 -19.00 0.09 24.57
N VAL A 115 -18.66 -0.38 23.38
CA VAL A 115 -19.17 0.14 22.12
C VAL A 115 -20.29 -0.77 21.65
N ILE A 116 -21.50 -0.27 21.62
CA ILE A 116 -22.70 -1.03 21.29
C ILE A 116 -22.87 -1.08 19.78
N LYS A 117 -23.16 -2.26 19.26
CA LYS A 117 -23.52 -2.46 17.86
C LYS A 117 -24.93 -1.93 17.61
N CYS A 118 -25.11 -1.07 16.64
CA CYS A 118 -26.38 -0.47 16.26
C CYS A 118 -26.59 -0.59 14.76
N GLU A 119 -27.83 -0.81 14.35
CA GLU A 119 -28.20 -0.86 12.93
C GLU A 119 -28.78 0.48 12.45
N THR A 120 -29.37 1.25 13.34
CA THR A 120 -30.09 2.48 13.03
C THR A 120 -29.53 3.69 13.80
N ILE A 121 -29.83 4.89 13.29
CA ILE A 121 -29.46 6.15 13.98
C ILE A 121 -30.22 6.30 15.28
N ASP A 122 -31.45 5.81 15.38
CA ASP A 122 -32.22 5.89 16.59
C ASP A 122 -31.64 5.01 17.71
N GLU A 123 -31.17 3.82 17.37
CA GLU A 123 -30.41 2.97 18.31
C GLU A 123 -29.12 3.67 18.76
N LEU A 124 -28.36 4.29 17.82
CA LEU A 124 -27.15 5.04 18.17
C LEU A 124 -27.42 6.14 19.20
N ARG A 125 -28.53 6.87 19.07
CA ARG A 125 -28.88 7.96 19.97
C ARG A 125 -29.25 7.48 21.38
N ASN A 126 -29.69 6.23 21.52
CA ASN A 126 -30.02 5.61 22.80
C ASN A 126 -28.80 5.04 23.54
N CYS A 127 -27.66 4.97 22.88
CA CYS A 127 -26.41 4.45 23.43
C CYS A 127 -25.49 5.57 23.93
N ARG A 128 -24.66 5.29 24.91
CA ARG A 128 -23.58 6.18 25.34
C ARG A 128 -22.46 6.22 24.28
N THR A 129 -22.14 5.06 23.72
CA THR A 129 -21.21 4.89 22.59
C THR A 129 -21.75 3.77 21.73
N GLY A 130 -22.15 4.09 20.52
CA GLY A 130 -22.68 3.14 19.56
C GLY A 130 -22.03 3.30 18.20
N ILE A 131 -22.02 2.24 17.42
CA ILE A 131 -21.44 2.21 16.09
C ILE A 131 -22.28 1.37 15.13
N THR A 132 -22.35 1.80 13.87
CA THR A 132 -23.01 1.03 12.81
C THR A 132 -21.99 0.30 11.93
N PRO A 133 -22.41 -0.74 11.18
CA PRO A 133 -21.52 -1.48 10.27
C PRO A 133 -20.88 -0.62 9.17
N ASP A 134 -21.58 0.47 8.75
CA ASP A 134 -21.07 1.42 7.75
C ASP A 134 -20.10 2.46 8.32
N GLY A 135 -19.81 2.40 9.63
CA GLY A 135 -18.81 3.24 10.29
C GLY A 135 -19.33 4.58 10.80
N MET A 136 -20.64 4.68 11.12
CA MET A 136 -21.19 5.82 11.87
C MET A 136 -20.97 5.59 13.36
N LEU A 137 -20.25 6.48 14.00
CA LEU A 137 -19.95 6.44 15.44
C LEU A 137 -20.68 7.55 16.18
N TYR A 138 -21.43 7.17 17.19
CA TYR A 138 -22.02 8.09 18.14
C TYR A 138 -21.28 7.99 19.49
N LYS A 139 -20.75 9.09 19.95
CA LYS A 139 -20.01 9.17 21.22
C LYS A 139 -20.05 10.61 21.76
N ASN A 140 -20.24 10.75 23.08
CA ASN A 140 -20.27 12.06 23.72
C ASN A 140 -21.29 13.03 23.08
N PHE A 141 -22.48 12.53 22.74
CA PHE A 141 -23.56 13.28 22.06
C PHE A 141 -23.21 13.79 20.65
N GLN A 142 -22.19 13.22 20.03
CA GLN A 142 -21.75 13.59 18.69
C GLN A 142 -21.82 12.39 17.76
N LEU A 143 -22.42 12.58 16.60
CA LEU A 143 -22.39 11.61 15.50
C LEU A 143 -21.27 11.99 14.54
N LYS A 144 -20.39 11.06 14.22
CA LYS A 144 -19.32 11.23 13.26
C LYS A 144 -19.09 9.98 12.42
N ARG A 145 -18.51 10.15 11.25
CA ARG A 145 -18.02 9.02 10.45
C ARG A 145 -16.61 8.66 10.88
N LEU A 146 -16.30 7.37 10.88
CA LEU A 146 -14.93 6.90 11.03
C LEU A 146 -14.09 7.31 9.81
N ASP A 147 -12.81 7.53 10.02
CA ASP A 147 -11.89 7.82 8.93
C ASP A 147 -11.77 6.61 7.99
N PRO A 148 -12.19 6.74 6.71
CA PRO A 148 -12.11 5.65 5.75
C PRO A 148 -10.71 5.05 5.59
N LYS A 149 -9.66 5.84 5.79
CA LYS A 149 -8.29 5.35 5.71
C LYS A 149 -7.99 4.24 6.71
N GLN A 150 -8.67 4.24 7.86
CA GLN A 150 -8.44 3.26 8.94
C GLN A 150 -8.92 1.85 8.57
N TYR A 151 -9.96 1.74 7.75
CA TYR A 151 -10.53 0.44 7.36
C TYR A 151 -10.37 0.12 5.86
N THR A 152 -9.66 0.96 5.10
CA THR A 152 -9.27 0.69 3.71
C THR A 152 -7.77 0.51 3.59
N ARG A 153 -6.99 1.61 3.64
CA ARG A 153 -5.53 1.58 3.51
C ARG A 153 -4.83 0.92 4.70
N ASN A 154 -5.40 1.09 5.89
CA ASN A 154 -4.85 0.62 7.16
C ASN A 154 -5.71 -0.50 7.74
N SER A 155 -6.24 -1.38 6.90
CA SER A 155 -6.92 -2.59 7.32
C SER A 155 -5.89 -3.70 7.56
N TYR A 156 -5.91 -4.30 8.75
CA TYR A 156 -4.90 -5.27 9.19
C TYR A 156 -5.50 -6.50 9.89
N ILE A 157 -6.79 -6.49 10.26
CA ILE A 157 -7.43 -7.57 11.00
C ILE A 157 -7.98 -8.63 10.04
N GLY A 158 -7.67 -9.90 10.29
CA GLY A 158 -8.17 -11.09 9.58
C GLY A 158 -7.39 -11.42 8.31
N ASP A 159 -7.41 -12.69 7.93
CA ASP A 159 -6.72 -13.23 6.73
C ASP A 159 -7.21 -12.60 5.41
N ASN A 160 -8.46 -12.17 5.37
CA ASN A 160 -9.04 -11.50 4.21
C ASN A 160 -8.54 -10.07 4.02
N SER A 161 -7.99 -9.44 5.06
CA SER A 161 -7.52 -8.05 5.00
C SER A 161 -6.34 -7.89 4.03
N LEU A 162 -5.40 -8.83 4.02
CA LEU A 162 -4.26 -8.84 3.10
C LEU A 162 -4.70 -9.04 1.66
N ARG A 163 -5.62 -9.99 1.41
CA ARG A 163 -6.19 -10.23 0.07
C ARG A 163 -7.00 -9.04 -0.43
N HIS A 164 -7.79 -8.44 0.47
CA HIS A 164 -8.56 -7.24 0.13
C HIS A 164 -7.63 -6.06 -0.14
N ARG A 165 -6.56 -5.92 0.63
CA ARG A 165 -5.56 -4.87 0.44
C ARG A 165 -4.81 -5.01 -0.88
N ILE A 166 -4.46 -6.22 -1.28
CA ILE A 166 -3.85 -6.49 -2.60
C ILE A 166 -4.80 -6.05 -3.71
N LYS A 167 -6.08 -6.47 -3.66
CA LYS A 167 -7.09 -6.06 -4.65
C LYS A 167 -7.32 -4.54 -4.71
N GLU A 168 -7.31 -3.87 -3.56
CA GLU A 168 -7.42 -2.40 -3.50
C GLU A 168 -6.22 -1.70 -4.14
N LEU A 169 -5.01 -2.19 -3.84
CA LEU A 169 -3.78 -1.67 -4.43
C LEU A 169 -3.71 -1.92 -5.94
N GLU A 170 -4.18 -3.06 -6.40
CA GLU A 170 -4.31 -3.36 -7.84
C GLU A 170 -5.27 -2.38 -8.50
N LYS A 171 -6.45 -2.14 -7.92
CA LYS A 171 -7.40 -1.13 -8.43
C LYS A 171 -6.85 0.29 -8.39
N GLU A 172 -6.13 0.68 -7.34
CA GLU A 172 -5.46 1.99 -7.26
C GLU A 172 -4.38 2.12 -8.34
N LYS A 173 -3.60 1.06 -8.55
CA LYS A 173 -2.59 0.98 -9.60
C LYS A 173 -3.22 1.19 -10.99
N ASP A 174 -4.28 0.45 -11.29
CA ASP A 174 -4.98 0.56 -12.58
C ASP A 174 -5.55 1.97 -12.80
N LYS A 175 -6.17 2.57 -11.78
CA LYS A 175 -6.64 3.97 -11.84
C LYS A 175 -5.51 5.00 -12.05
N ILE A 176 -4.33 4.72 -11.54
CA ILE A 176 -3.16 5.59 -11.75
C ILE A 176 -2.63 5.39 -13.16
N PHE A 177 -2.59 4.17 -13.67
CA PHE A 177 -2.21 3.87 -15.05
C PHE A 177 -3.15 4.56 -16.05
N ASP A 178 -4.47 4.45 -15.85
CA ASP A 178 -5.48 5.11 -16.69
C ASP A 178 -5.34 6.64 -16.73
N LYS A 179 -4.80 7.24 -15.66
CA LYS A 179 -4.53 8.69 -15.61
C LYS A 179 -3.17 9.06 -16.17
N LYS A 180 -2.20 8.18 -16.07
CA LYS A 180 -0.83 8.41 -16.51
C LYS A 180 -0.74 8.52 -18.03
N ASP A 181 -1.37 7.58 -18.75
CA ASP A 181 -1.31 7.52 -20.21
C ASP A 181 -1.81 8.80 -20.93
N PRO A 182 -2.99 9.40 -20.55
CA PRO A 182 -3.41 10.65 -21.16
C PRO A 182 -2.49 11.82 -20.80
N LEU A 183 -1.96 11.87 -19.55
CA LEU A 183 -1.04 12.92 -19.12
C LEU A 183 0.31 12.83 -19.83
N GLU A 184 0.83 11.64 -20.08
CA GLU A 184 2.05 11.46 -20.88
C GLU A 184 1.86 11.94 -22.31
N LYS A 185 0.68 11.68 -22.91
CA LYS A 185 0.35 12.21 -24.24
C LYS A 185 0.24 13.74 -24.25
N GLU A 186 -0.38 14.33 -23.21
CA GLU A 186 -0.44 15.79 -23.06
C GLU A 186 0.95 16.42 -22.89
N VAL A 187 1.81 15.81 -22.08
CA VAL A 187 3.19 16.27 -21.87
C VAL A 187 3.98 16.20 -23.17
N LEU A 188 3.86 15.10 -23.92
CA LEU A 188 4.50 14.96 -25.22
C LEU A 188 3.99 16.01 -26.22
N SER A 189 2.68 16.25 -26.28
CA SER A 189 2.11 17.28 -27.16
C SER A 189 2.54 18.69 -26.74
N ALA A 190 2.63 18.96 -25.43
CA ALA A 190 3.10 20.23 -24.89
C ALA A 190 4.60 20.44 -25.16
N ALA A 191 5.41 19.37 -25.07
CA ALA A 191 6.84 19.42 -25.39
C ALA A 191 7.07 19.79 -26.86
N VAL A 192 6.26 19.25 -27.78
CA VAL A 192 6.30 19.64 -29.21
C VAL A 192 5.97 21.12 -29.38
N ILE A 193 5.03 21.66 -28.61
CA ILE A 193 4.67 23.10 -28.67
C ILE A 193 5.82 23.97 -28.14
N LEU A 194 6.56 23.51 -27.12
CA LEU A 194 7.72 24.23 -26.57
C LEU A 194 8.93 24.26 -27.52
N ASP A 195 9.02 23.30 -28.44
CA ASP A 195 10.06 23.28 -29.47
C ASP A 195 9.78 24.29 -30.61
N TYR A 196 8.59 24.87 -30.67
CA TYR A 196 8.35 25.99 -31.55
C TYR A 196 8.99 27.26 -30.97
N GLU A 197 10.10 27.67 -31.54
CA GLU A 197 10.67 28.99 -31.24
C GLU A 197 9.67 30.07 -31.69
N TYR A 198 9.18 30.83 -30.74
CA TYR A 198 8.42 32.05 -31.04
C TYR A 198 9.42 33.09 -31.53
N LEU A 199 9.58 33.19 -32.85
CA LEU A 199 10.35 34.28 -33.45
C LEU A 199 9.46 35.53 -33.53
N PRO A 200 9.72 36.54 -32.74
CA PRO A 200 9.06 37.83 -32.91
C PRO A 200 9.60 38.46 -34.23
N GLN A 201 8.93 38.15 -35.33
CA GLN A 201 9.37 38.64 -36.66
C GLN A 201 8.72 39.95 -36.98
N SER A 202 9.54 40.89 -37.49
CA SER A 202 9.03 42.07 -38.14
C SER A 202 8.38 41.71 -39.49
N ALA A 203 7.44 42.51 -39.99
CA ALA A 203 6.82 42.29 -41.28
C ALA A 203 7.83 42.17 -42.44
N GLU A 204 8.94 42.89 -42.35
CA GLU A 204 10.02 42.82 -43.33
C GLU A 204 10.80 41.48 -43.30
N GLU A 205 10.99 40.93 -42.10
CA GLU A 205 11.60 39.62 -41.91
C GLU A 205 10.69 38.50 -42.39
N TYR A 206 9.37 38.64 -42.21
CA TYR A 206 8.39 37.70 -42.72
C TYR A 206 8.37 37.68 -44.27
N LEU A 207 8.43 38.86 -44.93
CA LEU A 207 8.51 38.95 -46.39
C LEU A 207 9.81 38.32 -46.93
N LYS A 208 10.96 38.56 -46.27
CA LYS A 208 12.22 37.91 -46.63
C LYS A 208 12.19 36.39 -46.44
N GLN A 209 11.46 35.93 -45.44
CA GLN A 209 11.26 34.48 -45.24
C GLN A 209 10.36 33.90 -46.31
N GLN A 210 9.29 34.62 -46.74
CA GLN A 210 8.49 34.16 -47.87
C GLN A 210 9.27 34.05 -49.15
N GLU A 211 10.13 35.03 -49.47
CA GLU A 211 11.03 34.95 -50.65
C GLU A 211 12.02 33.79 -50.54
N THR A 212 12.52 33.52 -49.33
CA THR A 212 13.41 32.37 -49.10
C THR A 212 12.65 31.06 -49.19
N LEU A 213 11.39 31.02 -48.80
CA LEU A 213 10.51 29.85 -48.86
C LEU A 213 10.11 29.55 -50.31
N GLU A 214 9.88 30.57 -51.13
CA GLU A 214 9.64 30.43 -52.57
C GLU A 214 10.88 29.89 -53.28
N ARG A 215 12.06 30.45 -53.01
CA ARG A 215 13.32 29.93 -53.55
C ARG A 215 13.64 28.51 -53.04
N ALA A 216 13.20 28.17 -51.81
CA ALA A 216 13.36 26.81 -51.28
C ALA A 216 12.40 25.84 -52.01
N LYS A 217 11.18 26.28 -52.37
CA LYS A 217 10.27 25.46 -53.19
C LYS A 217 10.79 25.25 -54.59
N GLU A 218 11.27 26.31 -55.26
CA GLU A 218 11.91 26.20 -56.58
C GLU A 218 13.09 25.21 -56.54
N ARG A 219 13.95 25.29 -55.50
CA ARG A 219 15.03 24.34 -55.33
C ARG A 219 14.56 22.93 -54.99
N GLN A 220 13.43 22.82 -54.30
CA GLN A 220 12.84 21.53 -54.02
C GLN A 220 12.35 20.87 -55.32
N GLU A 221 11.71 21.62 -56.19
CA GLU A 221 11.23 21.15 -57.49
C GLU A 221 12.43 20.75 -58.39
N GLU A 222 13.53 21.58 -58.42
CA GLU A 222 14.77 21.23 -59.09
C GLU A 222 15.40 19.96 -58.51
N TYR A 223 15.37 19.83 -57.21
CA TYR A 223 15.88 18.64 -56.52
C TYR A 223 15.08 17.38 -56.88
N GLU A 224 13.74 17.46 -56.85
CA GLU A 224 12.85 16.38 -57.26
C GLU A 224 13.06 15.98 -58.71
N ASP A 225 13.29 16.96 -59.60
CA ASP A 225 13.59 16.70 -61.01
C ASP A 225 14.96 16.01 -61.19
N LEU A 226 15.97 16.46 -60.47
CA LEU A 226 17.29 15.82 -60.45
C LEU A 226 17.26 14.43 -59.85
N GLU A 227 16.44 14.23 -58.79
CA GLU A 227 16.25 12.93 -58.14
C GLU A 227 15.52 11.95 -59.09
N ASN A 228 14.53 12.46 -59.84
CA ASN A 228 13.86 11.70 -60.88
C ASN A 228 14.81 11.32 -62.04
N GLN A 229 15.71 12.22 -62.46
CA GLN A 229 16.73 11.95 -63.47
C GLN A 229 17.75 10.93 -62.95
N LEU A 230 18.18 11.06 -61.67
CA LEU A 230 19.08 10.13 -61.01
C LEU A 230 18.46 8.75 -60.86
N THR A 231 17.18 8.69 -60.55
CA THR A 231 16.40 7.46 -60.44
C THR A 231 16.32 6.75 -61.79
N LYS A 232 16.02 7.50 -62.86
CA LYS A 232 16.02 6.96 -64.23
C LYS A 232 17.38 6.45 -64.68
N LEU A 233 18.47 7.14 -64.29
CA LEU A 233 19.84 6.69 -64.58
C LEU A 233 20.26 5.44 -63.77
N ARG A 234 19.69 5.29 -62.57
CA ARG A 234 19.92 4.14 -61.70
C ARG A 234 19.10 2.91 -62.07
N GLU A 235 18.02 3.07 -62.85
CA GLU A 235 17.09 2.01 -63.20
C GLU A 235 17.70 0.81 -63.97
N GLY A 236 18.92 0.95 -64.46
CA GLY A 236 19.56 -0.10 -65.30
C GLY A 236 20.37 -1.17 -64.55
N ALA A 237 21.14 -0.84 -63.53
CA ALA A 237 22.07 -1.80 -62.94
C ALA A 237 22.14 -1.84 -61.40
N LEU A 238 21.69 -0.82 -60.69
CA LEU A 238 21.87 -0.69 -59.23
C LEU A 238 20.58 -0.75 -58.44
N LYS A 239 19.40 -0.70 -59.10
CA LYS A 239 18.07 -0.61 -58.49
C LYS A 239 17.82 -1.73 -57.47
N GLY A 240 18.13 -2.95 -57.83
CA GLY A 240 17.91 -4.09 -56.91
C GLY A 240 18.74 -4.02 -55.62
N LEU A 241 20.00 -3.58 -55.74
CA LEU A 241 20.93 -3.49 -54.60
C LEU A 241 20.61 -2.29 -53.69
N GLU A 242 20.15 -1.19 -54.27
CA GLU A 242 19.73 -0.01 -53.49
C GLU A 242 18.41 -0.26 -52.76
N GLU A 243 17.43 -0.88 -53.43
CA GLU A 243 16.17 -1.30 -52.77
C GLU A 243 16.43 -2.30 -51.64
N GLU A 244 17.32 -3.26 -51.87
CA GLU A 244 17.71 -4.23 -50.83
C GLU A 244 18.47 -3.57 -49.67
N ARG A 245 19.35 -2.62 -49.97
CA ARG A 245 20.06 -1.84 -48.95
C ARG A 245 19.07 -1.01 -48.10
N ASP A 246 18.14 -0.33 -48.75
CA ASP A 246 17.21 0.57 -48.06
C ASP A 246 16.16 -0.24 -47.27
N GLN A 247 15.71 -1.37 -47.79
CA GLN A 247 14.90 -2.31 -47.02
C GLN A 247 15.65 -2.86 -45.80
N ASN A 248 16.91 -3.20 -45.95
CA ASN A 248 17.73 -3.67 -44.84
C ASN A 248 17.98 -2.57 -43.81
N ARG A 249 18.11 -1.30 -44.26
CA ARG A 249 18.23 -0.15 -43.35
C ARG A 249 16.95 0.10 -42.57
N LEU A 250 15.79 0.07 -43.20
CA LEU A 250 14.47 0.17 -42.52
C LEU A 250 14.29 -0.95 -41.52
N LYS A 251 14.57 -2.20 -41.91
CA LYS A 251 14.51 -3.32 -40.96
C LYS A 251 15.44 -3.13 -39.77
N GLN A 252 16.62 -2.51 -40.01
CA GLN A 252 17.57 -2.24 -38.93
C GLN A 252 17.05 -1.13 -37.99
N GLU A 253 16.37 -0.12 -38.51
CA GLU A 253 15.73 0.94 -37.70
C GLU A 253 14.54 0.41 -36.90
N ASP A 254 13.70 -0.39 -37.56
CA ASP A 254 12.57 -1.06 -36.87
C ASP A 254 13.07 -1.97 -35.76
N CYS A 255 14.07 -2.80 -36.02
CA CYS A 255 14.70 -3.64 -34.98
C CYS A 255 15.28 -2.80 -33.83
N LYS A 256 15.88 -1.63 -34.13
CA LYS A 256 16.37 -0.73 -33.09
C LYS A 256 15.25 -0.15 -32.25
N GLN A 257 14.12 0.23 -32.87
CA GLN A 257 12.95 0.71 -32.15
C GLN A 257 12.35 -0.38 -31.29
N GLU A 258 12.20 -1.60 -31.83
CA GLU A 258 11.75 -2.76 -31.07
C GLU A 258 12.67 -3.08 -29.87
N ILE A 259 13.98 -3.04 -30.09
CA ILE A 259 14.96 -3.24 -29.03
C ILE A 259 14.83 -2.15 -27.94
N ASN A 260 14.61 -0.91 -28.32
CA ASN A 260 14.42 0.18 -27.36
C ASN A 260 13.10 0.03 -26.60
N ALA A 261 12.00 -0.29 -27.30
CA ALA A 261 10.72 -0.59 -26.66
C ALA A 261 10.80 -1.78 -25.69
N MET A 262 11.52 -2.84 -26.11
CA MET A 262 11.76 -3.99 -25.21
C MET A 262 12.62 -3.60 -24.01
N LYS A 263 13.65 -2.76 -24.17
CA LYS A 263 14.46 -2.27 -23.05
C LYS A 263 13.63 -1.44 -22.06
N GLU A 264 12.75 -0.58 -22.56
CA GLU A 264 11.83 0.18 -21.72
C GLU A 264 10.84 -0.73 -20.97
N ALA A 265 10.29 -1.72 -21.69
CA ALA A 265 9.40 -2.73 -21.06
C ALA A 265 10.14 -3.57 -20.02
N ILE A 266 11.39 -3.97 -20.29
CA ILE A 266 12.24 -4.69 -19.32
C ILE A 266 12.52 -3.81 -18.12
N TRP A 267 12.83 -2.56 -18.31
CA TRP A 267 13.10 -1.62 -17.22
C TRP A 267 11.85 -1.40 -16.37
N ALA A 268 10.67 -1.20 -17.00
CA ALA A 268 9.40 -1.05 -16.32
C ALA A 268 9.03 -2.31 -15.52
N THR A 269 9.21 -3.49 -16.14
CA THR A 269 8.95 -4.78 -15.46
C THR A 269 9.94 -5.05 -14.33
N GLN A 270 11.20 -4.67 -14.49
CA GLN A 270 12.20 -4.80 -13.43
C GLN A 270 11.88 -3.91 -12.23
N ASN A 271 11.40 -2.68 -12.47
CA ASN A 271 10.98 -1.79 -11.40
C ASN A 271 9.70 -2.32 -10.70
N ALA A 272 8.72 -2.75 -11.47
CA ALA A 272 7.52 -3.38 -10.92
C ALA A 272 7.86 -4.65 -10.12
N LEU A 273 8.80 -5.47 -10.64
CA LEU A 273 9.28 -6.65 -9.94
C LEU A 273 10.00 -6.29 -8.63
N LYS A 274 10.77 -5.19 -8.63
CA LYS A 274 11.44 -4.70 -7.42
C LYS A 274 10.45 -4.25 -6.37
N GLU A 275 9.40 -3.51 -6.79
CA GLU A 275 8.31 -3.09 -5.90
C GLU A 275 7.51 -4.27 -5.38
N CYS A 276 7.16 -5.23 -6.25
CA CYS A 276 6.49 -6.47 -5.84
C CYS A 276 7.37 -7.30 -4.89
N ARG A 277 8.67 -7.38 -5.14
CA ARG A 277 9.60 -8.09 -4.23
C ARG A 277 9.65 -7.43 -2.86
N GLN A 278 9.66 -6.09 -2.82
CA GLN A 278 9.62 -5.39 -1.54
C GLN A 278 8.30 -5.65 -0.82
N GLN A 279 7.17 -5.59 -1.53
CA GLN A 279 5.86 -5.92 -0.97
C GLN A 279 5.78 -7.38 -0.48
N ILE A 280 6.37 -8.32 -1.24
CA ILE A 280 6.45 -9.74 -0.82
C ILE A 280 7.33 -9.87 0.44
N ILE A 281 8.43 -9.15 0.53
CA ILE A 281 9.28 -9.14 1.73
C ILE A 281 8.46 -8.62 2.91
N ASP A 282 7.82 -7.47 2.75
CA ASP A 282 7.02 -6.84 3.81
C ASP A 282 5.85 -7.75 4.25
N GLN A 283 5.21 -8.42 3.29
CA GLN A 283 4.13 -9.38 3.56
C GLN A 283 4.62 -10.71 4.11
N ASN A 284 5.79 -11.21 3.64
CA ASN A 284 6.40 -12.41 4.21
C ASN A 284 6.85 -12.16 5.65
N GLU A 285 7.36 -10.96 5.95
CA GLU A 285 7.67 -10.57 7.31
C GLU A 285 6.41 -10.55 8.19
N ALA A 286 5.29 -10.05 7.66
CA ALA A 286 4.00 -10.10 8.35
C ALA A 286 3.47 -11.54 8.47
N LEU A 287 3.63 -12.36 7.42
CA LEU A 287 3.24 -13.77 7.41
C LEU A 287 4.08 -14.60 8.38
N ILE A 288 5.41 -14.38 8.40
CA ILE A 288 6.31 -15.04 9.34
C ILE A 288 5.96 -14.68 10.77
N ARG A 289 5.59 -13.41 11.03
CA ARG A 289 5.05 -12.99 12.33
C ARG A 289 3.78 -13.77 12.66
N ALA A 290 2.78 -13.74 11.78
CA ALA A 290 1.53 -14.46 11.98
C ALA A 290 1.72 -15.99 12.08
N GLN A 291 2.62 -16.57 11.26
CA GLN A 291 2.95 -18.00 11.34
C GLN A 291 3.71 -18.36 12.62
N ASN A 292 4.56 -17.47 13.07
CA ASN A 292 5.27 -17.65 14.33
C ASN A 292 4.34 -17.50 15.54
N GLU A 293 3.30 -16.67 15.40
CA GLU A 293 2.26 -16.47 16.39
C GLU A 293 1.31 -17.67 16.48
N LEU A 294 0.92 -18.27 15.35
CA LEU A 294 0.02 -19.41 15.32
C LEU A 294 0.53 -20.64 16.12
N PRO A 295 1.79 -21.09 15.95
CA PRO A 295 2.36 -22.13 16.79
C PRO A 295 2.60 -21.67 18.23
N ALA A 296 3.02 -20.41 18.40
CA ALA A 296 3.26 -19.86 19.72
C ALA A 296 1.97 -19.63 20.48
N ASN A 297 0.88 -19.30 19.78
CA ASN A 297 -0.40 -19.15 20.43
C ASN A 297 -0.84 -20.45 21.10
N GLY A 298 -0.64 -21.59 20.45
CA GLY A 298 -0.88 -22.90 21.08
C GLY A 298 0.06 -23.23 22.24
N GLU A 299 1.32 -22.82 22.14
CA GLU A 299 2.29 -22.97 23.24
C GLU A 299 2.02 -21.99 24.35
N TYR A 300 1.62 -20.77 24.01
CA TYR A 300 1.25 -19.74 24.97
C TYR A 300 -0.05 -20.07 25.70
N GLU A 301 -1.07 -20.58 25.00
CA GLU A 301 -2.26 -21.07 25.66
C GLU A 301 -1.97 -22.16 26.71
N GLN A 302 -1.03 -23.06 26.39
CA GLN A 302 -0.62 -24.09 27.35
C GLN A 302 0.18 -23.51 28.52
N GLN A 303 1.09 -22.58 28.26
CA GLN A 303 1.85 -21.90 29.31
C GLN A 303 0.96 -21.01 30.17
N PHE A 304 0.02 -20.29 29.55
CA PHE A 304 -0.94 -19.46 30.24
C PHE A 304 -1.92 -20.29 31.07
N ALA A 305 -2.42 -21.41 30.55
CA ALA A 305 -3.26 -22.32 31.30
C ALA A 305 -2.53 -22.84 32.55
N GLN A 306 -1.23 -23.13 32.42
CA GLN A 306 -0.40 -23.56 33.55
C GLN A 306 -0.12 -22.43 34.55
N GLU A 307 -0.03 -21.16 34.11
CA GLU A 307 0.15 -20.03 35.02
C GLU A 307 -1.14 -19.64 35.73
N ILE A 308 -2.27 -19.68 35.02
CA ILE A 308 -3.60 -19.49 35.64
C ILE A 308 -3.85 -20.57 36.67
N GLU A 309 -3.57 -21.85 36.38
CA GLU A 309 -3.71 -22.96 37.32
C GLU A 309 -2.82 -22.81 38.57
N LYS A 310 -1.63 -22.20 38.41
CA LYS A 310 -0.75 -21.87 39.55
C LYS A 310 -1.26 -20.72 40.40
N THR A 311 -1.85 -19.67 39.77
CA THR A 311 -2.42 -18.54 40.51
C THR A 311 -3.69 -18.91 41.22
N ASP A 312 -4.53 -19.79 40.64
CA ASP A 312 -5.72 -20.30 41.30
C ASP A 312 -5.42 -21.30 42.46
N THR A 313 -4.17 -21.80 42.53
CA THR A 313 -3.74 -22.69 43.62
C THR A 313 -2.97 -21.95 44.72
N GLU A 314 -2.66 -20.66 44.55
CA GLU A 314 -1.98 -19.82 45.55
C GLU A 314 -2.95 -18.89 46.35
N ASP A 315 -4.25 -18.85 46.00
CA ASP A 315 -5.33 -18.24 46.80
C ASP A 315 -6.06 -19.35 47.60
#